data_dd4c153abe2e25aba09b5ec9347edb67
#
_entry.id   dd4c153abe2e25aba09b5ec9347edb67
#
_cell.length_a   1.000
_cell.length_b   1.000
_cell.length_c   1.000
_cell.angle_alpha   90.00
_cell.angle_beta   90.00
_cell.angle_gamma   90.00
#
_symmetry.space_group_name_H-M   'P 1'
#
loop_
_entity.id
_entity.type
_entity.pdbx_description
1 polymer ?
#
loop_
_entity_poly.entity_id
_entity_poly.type
_entity_poly.pdbx_seq_one_letter_code
_entity_poly.pdbx_strand_id
1 'polypeptide(L)'
;MTDEEQDTTIPLNNLHERVRGDVLIHGDEGYDEARQVWNARIEREPTGILRASGAADVMAAVDVARMNDLPLSVKGGGHHVSGSAVCDDGLMIDLSRMNGVRVDPDAATARVEAGATWGDIDHETQRFGLAVPGGQDPNIGVAGLTLGGGVGWLSPKYGLTCDNLLSADVVTAAGELVRASETNHRDLFWALRGGGGNFGIVTSFE
;
A
#
# COMPACT_ATOMS: atom_id res chain seq x y z
N MET A 1 -29.60 -31.45 -1.53
CA MET A 1 -28.82 -30.47 -0.77
C MET A 1 -28.39 -29.45 -1.81
N THR A 2 -29.11 -28.36 -1.90
CA THR A 2 -28.80 -27.24 -2.79
C THR A 2 -27.73 -26.42 -2.07
N ASP A 3 -26.53 -26.38 -2.65
CA ASP A 3 -25.50 -25.44 -2.26
C ASP A 3 -26.10 -24.05 -2.45
N GLU A 4 -26.38 -23.35 -1.34
CA GLU A 4 -26.58 -21.91 -1.35
C GLU A 4 -25.20 -21.31 -1.66
N GLU A 5 -24.97 -20.96 -2.93
CA GLU A 5 -23.94 -19.98 -3.29
C GLU A 5 -24.27 -18.73 -2.48
N GLN A 6 -23.57 -18.54 -1.37
CA GLN A 6 -23.62 -17.26 -0.65
C GLN A 6 -23.21 -16.19 -1.64
N ASP A 7 -24.16 -15.31 -1.95
CA ASP A 7 -23.94 -14.15 -2.83
C ASP A 7 -22.91 -13.21 -2.18
N THR A 8 -21.63 -13.48 -2.45
CA THR A 8 -20.48 -12.71 -1.96
C THR A 8 -20.39 -11.32 -2.61
N THR A 9 -21.29 -11.01 -3.55
CA THR A 9 -21.32 -9.70 -4.26
C THR A 9 -21.93 -8.57 -3.42
N ILE A 10 -22.76 -8.87 -2.41
CA ILE A 10 -23.48 -7.87 -1.62
C ILE A 10 -22.55 -6.89 -0.87
N PRO A 11 -21.44 -7.32 -0.22
CA PRO A 11 -20.53 -6.39 0.45
C PRO A 11 -19.83 -5.42 -0.50
N LEU A 12 -19.53 -5.86 -1.72
CA LEU A 12 -18.78 -5.06 -2.71
C LEU A 12 -19.65 -4.02 -3.41
N ASN A 13 -20.96 -4.28 -3.57
CA ASN A 13 -21.90 -3.29 -4.11
C ASN A 13 -21.92 -2.00 -3.28
N ASN A 14 -21.84 -2.13 -1.95
CA ASN A 14 -21.75 -0.96 -1.06
C ASN A 14 -20.39 -0.25 -1.16
N LEU A 15 -19.32 -0.93 -1.55
CA LEU A 15 -18.00 -0.32 -1.73
C LEU A 15 -17.98 0.58 -2.96
N HIS A 16 -18.56 0.17 -4.10
CA HIS A 16 -18.64 0.97 -5.32
C HIS A 16 -19.22 2.38 -5.09
N GLU A 17 -20.23 2.48 -4.22
CA GLU A 17 -20.88 3.76 -3.92
C GLU A 17 -20.06 4.67 -3.00
N ARG A 18 -19.05 4.13 -2.31
CA ARG A 18 -18.29 4.82 -1.26
C ARG A 18 -16.90 5.25 -1.70
N VAL A 19 -16.42 4.77 -2.86
CA VAL A 19 -15.06 5.01 -3.35
C VAL A 19 -15.06 5.76 -4.67
N ARG A 20 -13.94 6.40 -4.97
CA ARG A 20 -13.66 7.03 -6.27
C ARG A 20 -12.84 6.13 -7.18
N GLY A 21 -12.06 5.23 -6.59
CA GLY A 21 -11.29 4.23 -7.30
C GLY A 21 -12.19 3.17 -7.96
N ASP A 22 -11.59 2.34 -8.79
CA ASP A 22 -12.33 1.23 -9.42
C ASP A 22 -12.38 0.04 -8.49
N VAL A 23 -13.52 -0.61 -8.42
CA VAL A 23 -13.69 -1.91 -7.78
C VAL A 23 -13.84 -2.96 -8.88
N LEU A 24 -12.97 -3.96 -8.90
CA LEU A 24 -12.95 -5.04 -9.88
C LEU A 24 -13.38 -6.34 -9.19
N ILE A 25 -14.21 -7.12 -9.85
CA ILE A 25 -14.57 -8.49 -9.44
C ILE A 25 -14.14 -9.50 -10.51
N HIS A 26 -14.19 -10.77 -10.18
CA HIS A 26 -13.87 -11.83 -11.13
C HIS A 26 -14.69 -11.69 -12.43
N GLY A 27 -14.01 -11.72 -13.57
CA GLY A 27 -14.61 -11.54 -14.89
C GLY A 27 -14.57 -10.12 -15.44
N ASP A 28 -14.26 -9.11 -14.61
CA ASP A 28 -14.07 -7.74 -15.07
C ASP A 28 -12.76 -7.59 -15.85
N GLU A 29 -12.76 -6.67 -16.83
CA GLU A 29 -11.54 -6.28 -17.55
C GLU A 29 -10.51 -5.70 -16.57
N GLY A 30 -9.30 -6.25 -16.59
CA GLY A 30 -8.20 -5.82 -15.72
C GLY A 30 -8.15 -6.50 -14.34
N TYR A 31 -9.12 -7.35 -13.98
CA TYR A 31 -9.08 -8.09 -12.72
C TYR A 31 -7.86 -9.02 -12.64
N ASP A 32 -7.62 -9.83 -13.66
CA ASP A 32 -6.48 -10.76 -13.69
C ASP A 32 -5.13 -10.05 -13.67
N GLU A 33 -5.02 -8.87 -14.30
CA GLU A 33 -3.83 -8.04 -14.22
C GLU A 33 -3.64 -7.46 -12.82
N ALA A 34 -4.70 -6.95 -12.21
CA ALA A 34 -4.65 -6.31 -10.90
C ALA A 34 -4.23 -7.26 -9.79
N ARG A 35 -4.69 -8.53 -9.80
CA ARG A 35 -4.34 -9.54 -8.80
C ARG A 35 -2.92 -10.08 -8.91
N GLN A 36 -2.22 -9.84 -10.03
CA GLN A 36 -0.87 -10.34 -10.22
C GLN A 36 0.12 -9.69 -9.24
N VAL A 37 1.04 -10.52 -8.74
CA VAL A 37 2.17 -10.13 -7.93
C VAL A 37 3.47 -10.61 -8.57
N TRP A 38 4.61 -10.05 -8.16
CA TRP A 38 5.92 -10.38 -8.73
C TRP A 38 6.23 -11.89 -8.74
N ASN A 39 5.86 -12.60 -7.67
CA ASN A 39 6.02 -14.05 -7.62
C ASN A 39 4.89 -14.75 -8.41
N ALA A 40 5.14 -15.05 -9.68
CA ALA A 40 4.19 -15.71 -10.58
C ALA A 40 3.73 -17.12 -10.15
N ARG A 41 4.25 -17.66 -9.03
CA ARG A 41 3.75 -18.92 -8.42
C ARG A 41 2.55 -18.69 -7.50
N ILE A 42 2.24 -17.44 -7.23
CA ILE A 42 1.09 -17.08 -6.38
C ILE A 42 -0.12 -16.87 -7.28
N GLU A 43 -1.09 -17.75 -7.14
CA GLU A 43 -2.35 -17.74 -7.87
C GLU A 43 -3.49 -17.62 -6.86
N ARG A 44 -3.75 -16.42 -6.36
CA ARG A 44 -4.83 -16.13 -5.43
C ARG A 44 -5.91 -15.30 -6.10
N GLU A 45 -7.15 -15.52 -5.65
CA GLU A 45 -8.34 -14.91 -6.24
C GLU A 45 -9.14 -14.14 -5.18
N PRO A 46 -8.89 -12.83 -5.01
CA PRO A 46 -9.69 -12.01 -4.13
C PRO A 46 -11.13 -11.89 -4.63
N THR A 47 -12.11 -11.87 -3.73
CA THR A 47 -13.52 -11.63 -4.06
C THR A 47 -13.69 -10.28 -4.77
N GLY A 48 -12.86 -9.29 -4.42
CA GLY A 48 -12.80 -8.01 -5.10
C GLY A 48 -11.47 -7.31 -4.92
N ILE A 49 -11.19 -6.40 -5.83
CA ILE A 49 -9.98 -5.57 -5.84
C ILE A 49 -10.41 -4.12 -5.91
N LEU A 50 -10.05 -3.32 -4.91
CA LEU A 50 -10.17 -1.88 -4.97
C LEU A 50 -8.86 -1.28 -5.50
N ARG A 51 -8.86 -0.65 -6.67
CA ARG A 51 -7.79 0.25 -7.12
C ARG A 51 -8.00 1.62 -6.50
N ALA A 52 -7.42 1.85 -5.33
CA ALA A 52 -7.65 3.06 -4.55
C ALA A 52 -7.06 4.30 -5.22
N SER A 53 -7.78 5.43 -5.17
CA SER A 53 -7.36 6.73 -5.68
C SER A 53 -6.97 7.72 -4.58
N GLY A 54 -7.13 7.34 -3.31
CA GLY A 54 -6.77 8.16 -2.16
C GLY A 54 -7.07 7.50 -0.82
N ALA A 55 -6.67 8.15 0.26
CA ALA A 55 -6.85 7.62 1.62
C ALA A 55 -8.33 7.36 1.99
N ALA A 56 -9.25 8.15 1.47
CA ALA A 56 -10.69 7.95 1.73
C ALA A 56 -11.20 6.61 1.18
N ASP A 57 -10.70 6.18 0.02
CA ASP A 57 -11.04 4.88 -0.56
C ASP A 57 -10.51 3.74 0.33
N VAL A 58 -9.27 3.89 0.83
CA VAL A 58 -8.65 2.92 1.74
C VAL A 58 -9.45 2.80 3.04
N MET A 59 -9.89 3.94 3.62
CA MET A 59 -10.74 3.96 4.81
C MET A 59 -12.07 3.22 4.57
N ALA A 60 -12.72 3.51 3.43
CA ALA A 60 -13.97 2.85 3.06
C ALA A 60 -13.80 1.33 2.88
N ALA A 61 -12.69 0.89 2.29
CA ALA A 61 -12.38 -0.52 2.09
C ALA A 61 -12.13 -1.24 3.42
N VAL A 62 -11.38 -0.63 4.34
CA VAL A 62 -11.15 -1.17 5.69
C VAL A 62 -12.48 -1.31 6.44
N ASP A 63 -13.38 -0.33 6.36
CA ASP A 63 -14.69 -0.41 6.98
C ASP A 63 -15.52 -1.55 6.40
N VAL A 64 -15.57 -1.69 5.06
CA VAL A 64 -16.32 -2.76 4.41
C VAL A 64 -15.76 -4.13 4.78
N ALA A 65 -14.44 -4.30 4.75
CA ALA A 65 -13.81 -5.56 5.14
C ALA A 65 -14.12 -5.91 6.60
N ARG A 66 -13.98 -4.95 7.53
CA ARG A 66 -14.26 -5.13 8.96
C ARG A 66 -15.73 -5.45 9.23
N MET A 67 -16.66 -4.77 8.57
CA MET A 67 -18.11 -4.98 8.78
C MET A 67 -18.60 -6.34 8.25
N ASN A 68 -17.88 -6.91 7.30
CA ASN A 68 -18.27 -8.18 6.65
C ASN A 68 -17.30 -9.33 6.98
N ASP A 69 -16.36 -9.13 7.91
CA ASP A 69 -15.34 -10.11 8.33
C ASP A 69 -14.52 -10.67 7.14
N LEU A 70 -14.24 -9.83 6.15
CA LEU A 70 -13.49 -10.21 4.96
C LEU A 70 -11.98 -10.19 5.23
N PRO A 71 -11.23 -11.19 4.76
CA PRO A 71 -9.78 -11.10 4.67
C PRO A 71 -9.37 -9.86 3.87
N LEU A 72 -8.30 -9.18 4.31
CA LEU A 72 -7.81 -7.96 3.66
C LEU A 72 -6.35 -8.13 3.27
N SER A 73 -6.02 -7.85 2.02
CA SER A 73 -4.65 -7.72 1.55
C SER A 73 -4.38 -6.35 0.94
N VAL A 74 -3.11 -5.91 0.96
CA VAL A 74 -2.71 -4.60 0.45
C VAL A 74 -1.54 -4.75 -0.49
N LYS A 75 -1.68 -4.22 -1.70
CA LYS A 75 -0.64 -4.20 -2.72
C LYS A 75 -0.12 -2.77 -2.91
N GLY A 76 1.18 -2.55 -2.55
CA GLY A 76 1.98 -1.47 -3.10
C GLY A 76 2.63 -1.94 -4.42
N GLY A 77 3.92 -2.26 -4.41
CA GLY A 77 4.59 -2.83 -5.58
C GLY A 77 4.41 -4.34 -5.81
N GLY A 78 3.83 -5.09 -4.88
CA GLY A 78 3.56 -6.53 -5.02
C GLY A 78 4.80 -7.44 -5.05
N HIS A 79 5.96 -7.00 -4.57
CA HIS A 79 7.24 -7.72 -4.68
C HIS A 79 7.52 -8.74 -3.56
N HIS A 80 6.64 -8.88 -2.57
CA HIS A 80 6.90 -9.82 -1.47
C HIS A 80 6.79 -11.27 -1.95
N VAL A 81 7.83 -12.05 -1.66
CA VAL A 81 7.98 -13.43 -2.16
C VAL A 81 6.87 -14.38 -1.68
N SER A 82 6.27 -14.13 -0.51
CA SER A 82 5.15 -14.92 0.02
C SER A 82 3.80 -14.62 -0.65
N GLY A 83 3.71 -13.57 -1.50
CA GLY A 83 2.46 -13.15 -2.11
C GLY A 83 1.46 -12.54 -1.13
N SER A 84 1.92 -11.99 0.00
CA SER A 84 1.04 -11.36 1.02
C SER A 84 0.26 -10.14 0.52
N ALA A 85 0.62 -9.62 -0.66
CA ALA A 85 -0.08 -8.51 -1.29
C ALA A 85 -1.42 -8.89 -1.94
N VAL A 86 -1.74 -10.16 -2.05
CA VAL A 86 -3.00 -10.69 -2.57
C VAL A 86 -3.54 -11.79 -1.65
N CYS A 87 -4.84 -11.84 -1.42
CA CYS A 87 -5.53 -12.86 -0.62
C CYS A 87 -6.51 -13.67 -1.49
N ASP A 88 -6.95 -14.81 -0.98
CA ASP A 88 -8.11 -15.53 -1.49
C ASP A 88 -9.36 -15.08 -0.74
N ASP A 89 -10.51 -15.12 -1.40
CA ASP A 89 -11.85 -14.93 -0.82
C ASP A 89 -12.04 -13.65 0.00
N GLY A 90 -11.18 -12.63 -0.24
CA GLY A 90 -11.16 -11.37 0.52
C GLY A 90 -11.16 -10.13 -0.35
N LEU A 91 -10.93 -8.98 0.27
CA LEU A 91 -10.77 -7.70 -0.41
C LEU A 91 -9.28 -7.35 -0.55
N MET A 92 -8.81 -7.14 -1.77
CA MET A 92 -7.48 -6.62 -2.05
C MET A 92 -7.55 -5.12 -2.30
N ILE A 93 -6.73 -4.33 -1.60
CA ILE A 93 -6.54 -2.91 -1.85
C ILE A 93 -5.27 -2.74 -2.69
N ASP A 94 -5.43 -2.33 -3.94
CA ASP A 94 -4.33 -1.98 -4.85
C ASP A 94 -4.07 -0.48 -4.79
N LEU A 95 -2.89 -0.09 -4.28
CA LEU A 95 -2.47 1.29 -4.11
C LEU A 95 -1.74 1.86 -5.34
N SER A 96 -1.59 1.10 -6.43
CA SER A 96 -0.75 1.46 -7.58
C SER A 96 -1.11 2.81 -8.23
N ARG A 97 -2.35 3.28 -8.06
CA ARG A 97 -2.79 4.60 -8.54
C ARG A 97 -2.44 5.74 -7.59
N MET A 98 -2.05 5.45 -6.37
CA MET A 98 -1.57 6.41 -5.38
C MET A 98 -0.04 6.49 -5.47
N ASN A 99 0.47 7.05 -6.57
CA ASN A 99 1.89 7.06 -6.91
C ASN A 99 2.51 8.47 -6.97
N GLY A 100 1.81 9.47 -6.46
CA GLY A 100 2.30 10.83 -6.43
C GLY A 100 3.55 11.00 -5.56
N VAL A 101 4.52 11.76 -6.08
CA VAL A 101 5.75 12.16 -5.37
C VAL A 101 5.86 13.69 -5.39
N ARG A 102 6.00 14.30 -4.22
CA ARG A 102 6.20 15.74 -4.09
C ARG A 102 7.48 16.02 -3.31
N VAL A 103 8.43 16.66 -3.97
CA VAL A 103 9.72 17.04 -3.39
C VAL A 103 9.65 18.48 -2.83
N ASP A 104 10.18 18.67 -1.63
CA ASP A 104 10.53 19.96 -1.06
C ASP A 104 12.06 20.07 -1.06
N PRO A 105 12.66 20.78 -2.04
CA PRO A 105 14.11 20.85 -2.16
C PRO A 105 14.75 21.68 -1.06
N ASP A 106 14.03 22.67 -0.50
CA ASP A 106 14.57 23.53 0.56
C ASP A 106 14.67 22.78 1.89
N ALA A 107 13.69 21.94 2.18
CA ALA A 107 13.68 21.05 3.34
C ALA A 107 14.46 19.74 3.10
N ALA A 108 14.85 19.44 1.86
CA ALA A 108 15.42 18.16 1.43
C ALA A 108 14.53 16.98 1.86
N THR A 109 13.21 17.08 1.65
CA THR A 109 12.24 16.04 1.95
C THR A 109 11.40 15.69 0.71
N ALA A 110 10.83 14.50 0.72
CA ALA A 110 9.86 14.06 -0.28
C ALA A 110 8.63 13.45 0.40
N ARG A 111 7.44 13.88 -0.02
CA ARG A 111 6.19 13.21 0.32
C ARG A 111 5.82 12.26 -0.81
N VAL A 112 5.61 11.00 -0.47
CA VAL A 112 5.46 9.89 -1.41
C VAL A 112 4.21 9.10 -1.08
N GLU A 113 3.34 8.89 -2.05
CA GLU A 113 2.19 8.02 -1.90
C GLU A 113 2.60 6.54 -1.94
N ALA A 114 1.86 5.69 -1.24
CA ALA A 114 2.27 4.32 -0.93
C ALA A 114 2.28 3.35 -2.12
N GLY A 115 1.66 3.69 -3.23
CA GLY A 115 1.71 2.93 -4.48
C GLY A 115 2.87 3.31 -5.39
N ALA A 116 3.65 4.34 -5.05
CA ALA A 116 4.82 4.74 -5.82
C ALA A 116 5.91 3.65 -5.81
N THR A 117 6.70 3.65 -6.85
CA THR A 117 7.92 2.84 -6.99
C THR A 117 9.18 3.66 -6.68
N TRP A 118 10.33 3.01 -6.52
CA TRP A 118 11.60 3.72 -6.37
C TRP A 118 11.97 4.50 -7.62
N GLY A 119 11.56 4.03 -8.80
CA GLY A 119 11.73 4.77 -10.06
C GLY A 119 10.99 6.10 -10.06
N ASP A 120 9.79 6.16 -9.49
CA ASP A 120 9.02 7.40 -9.36
C ASP A 120 9.73 8.40 -8.44
N ILE A 121 10.24 7.95 -7.28
CA ILE A 121 11.01 8.80 -6.37
C ILE A 121 12.28 9.32 -7.03
N ASP A 122 13.07 8.43 -7.63
CA ASP A 122 14.32 8.80 -8.27
C ASP A 122 14.10 9.80 -9.40
N HIS A 123 13.05 9.61 -10.20
CA HIS A 123 12.69 10.53 -11.27
C HIS A 123 12.43 11.95 -10.75
N GLU A 124 11.71 12.08 -9.66
CA GLU A 124 11.34 13.39 -9.10
C GLU A 124 12.49 14.04 -8.32
N THR A 125 13.19 13.26 -7.46
CA THR A 125 14.22 13.81 -6.57
C THR A 125 15.50 14.22 -7.29
N GLN A 126 15.92 13.49 -8.33
CA GLN A 126 17.13 13.80 -9.10
C GLN A 126 17.10 15.19 -9.76
N ARG A 127 15.91 15.73 -10.06
CA ARG A 127 15.75 17.08 -10.63
C ARG A 127 16.31 18.17 -9.71
N PHE A 128 16.37 17.87 -8.42
CA PHE A 128 16.86 18.78 -7.38
C PHE A 128 18.24 18.35 -6.86
N GLY A 129 18.88 17.34 -7.47
CA GLY A 129 20.14 16.79 -6.97
C GLY A 129 20.02 16.04 -5.64
N LEU A 130 18.82 15.57 -5.33
CA LEU A 130 18.49 14.82 -4.13
C LEU A 130 18.31 13.34 -4.46
N ALA A 131 18.50 12.48 -3.44
CA ALA A 131 18.20 11.05 -3.49
C ALA A 131 17.68 10.58 -2.13
N VAL A 132 16.82 9.58 -2.14
CA VAL A 132 16.31 8.93 -0.93
C VAL A 132 17.00 7.56 -0.80
N PRO A 133 17.53 7.17 0.39
CA PRO A 133 17.99 5.80 0.60
C PRO A 133 16.86 4.81 0.40
N GLY A 134 16.96 3.96 -0.62
CA GLY A 134 15.86 3.09 -1.05
C GLY A 134 16.31 1.85 -1.79
N GLY A 135 15.38 1.20 -2.45
CA GLY A 135 15.61 -0.05 -3.17
C GLY A 135 16.59 0.08 -4.34
N GLN A 136 17.12 -1.06 -4.77
CA GLN A 136 18.10 -1.12 -5.87
C GLN A 136 17.44 -1.28 -7.24
N ASP A 137 16.17 -1.69 -7.28
CA ASP A 137 15.39 -1.90 -8.50
C ASP A 137 14.28 -0.84 -8.57
N PRO A 138 14.19 -0.08 -9.68
CA PRO A 138 13.21 1.00 -9.83
C PRO A 138 11.75 0.51 -9.81
N ASN A 139 11.48 -0.76 -10.07
CA ASN A 139 10.13 -1.32 -10.09
C ASN A 139 9.62 -1.73 -8.70
N ILE A 140 10.48 -1.76 -7.69
CA ILE A 140 10.08 -2.13 -6.33
C ILE A 140 9.25 -1.01 -5.72
N GLY A 141 8.10 -1.38 -5.13
CA GLY A 141 7.23 -0.45 -4.42
C GLY A 141 7.86 0.12 -3.15
N VAL A 142 7.64 1.40 -2.94
CA VAL A 142 8.18 2.15 -1.80
C VAL A 142 7.67 1.61 -0.47
N ALA A 143 6.36 1.32 -0.38
CA ALA A 143 5.71 0.99 0.87
C ALA A 143 6.27 -0.29 1.52
N GLY A 144 6.26 -1.41 0.81
CA GLY A 144 6.71 -2.67 1.36
C GLY A 144 8.18 -2.66 1.77
N LEU A 145 9.03 -2.01 0.97
CA LEU A 145 10.44 -1.88 1.26
C LEU A 145 10.68 -1.02 2.50
N THR A 146 10.08 0.16 2.58
CA THR A 146 10.24 1.09 3.72
C THR A 146 9.75 0.47 5.02
N LEU A 147 8.57 -0.15 5.01
CA LEU A 147 7.99 -0.79 6.19
C LEU A 147 8.80 -2.01 6.67
N GLY A 148 9.49 -2.70 5.77
CA GLY A 148 10.39 -3.82 6.09
C GLY A 148 11.81 -3.41 6.49
N GLY A 149 12.10 -2.11 6.56
CA GLY A 149 13.42 -1.55 6.85
C GLY A 149 14.06 -0.89 5.64
N GLY A 150 14.26 -1.61 4.55
CA GLY A 150 14.76 -1.10 3.27
C GLY A 150 16.28 -0.97 3.18
N VAL A 151 16.89 -1.82 2.35
CA VAL A 151 18.33 -1.80 2.06
C VAL A 151 18.56 -1.36 0.61
N GLY A 152 19.53 -0.51 0.40
CA GLY A 152 19.93 -0.06 -0.93
C GLY A 152 21.35 0.46 -0.99
N TRP A 153 21.72 1.04 -2.15
CA TRP A 153 23.08 1.51 -2.44
C TRP A 153 23.57 2.59 -1.46
N LEU A 154 22.67 3.39 -0.93
CA LEU A 154 23.01 4.48 -0.02
C LEU A 154 23.02 4.09 1.46
N SER A 155 22.58 2.87 1.80
CA SER A 155 22.47 2.42 3.20
C SER A 155 23.77 2.46 3.99
N PRO A 156 24.96 2.18 3.42
CA PRO A 156 26.20 2.27 4.18
C PRO A 156 26.53 3.68 4.69
N LYS A 157 25.98 4.70 4.06
CA LYS A 157 26.21 6.11 4.43
C LYS A 157 25.06 6.72 5.22
N TYR A 158 23.82 6.36 4.90
CA TYR A 158 22.63 7.04 5.39
C TYR A 158 21.68 6.15 6.21
N GLY A 159 22.04 4.89 6.45
CA GLY A 159 21.17 3.94 7.14
C GLY A 159 20.13 3.30 6.22
N LEU A 160 19.20 2.60 6.82
CA LEU A 160 18.06 1.97 6.13
C LEU A 160 17.07 3.03 5.62
N THR A 161 16.19 2.63 4.72
CA THR A 161 15.11 3.52 4.26
C THR A 161 14.25 4.01 5.43
N CYS A 162 13.87 3.11 6.33
CA CYS A 162 13.04 3.44 7.50
C CYS A 162 13.74 4.38 8.50
N ASP A 163 15.07 4.45 8.50
CA ASP A 163 15.83 5.39 9.34
C ASP A 163 15.69 6.83 8.85
N ASN A 164 15.33 7.00 7.57
CA ASN A 164 15.13 8.30 6.94
C ASN A 164 13.66 8.71 6.87
N LEU A 165 12.74 7.91 7.42
CA LEU A 165 11.32 8.22 7.48
C LEU A 165 11.06 9.30 8.55
N LEU A 166 10.37 10.37 8.17
CA LEU A 166 9.99 11.47 9.06
C LEU A 166 8.56 11.31 9.58
N SER A 167 7.65 10.88 8.73
CA SER A 167 6.25 10.62 9.11
C SER A 167 5.57 9.71 8.10
N ALA A 168 4.44 9.12 8.50
CA ALA A 168 3.55 8.35 7.64
C ALA A 168 2.09 8.65 7.96
N ASP A 169 1.25 8.72 6.92
CA ASP A 169 -0.20 8.73 7.09
C ASP A 169 -0.71 7.29 7.00
N VAL A 170 -1.46 6.86 8.00
CA VAL A 170 -1.84 5.45 8.20
C VAL A 170 -3.33 5.34 8.39
N VAL A 171 -3.99 4.48 7.63
CA VAL A 171 -5.35 4.02 7.92
C VAL A 171 -5.26 2.84 8.87
N THR A 172 -5.81 2.98 10.06
CA THR A 172 -5.82 1.95 11.11
C THR A 172 -6.87 0.88 10.84
N ALA A 173 -6.82 -0.24 11.57
CA ALA A 173 -7.87 -1.26 11.50
C ALA A 173 -9.25 -0.76 11.95
N ALA A 174 -9.33 0.37 12.66
CA ALA A 174 -10.58 1.03 12.99
C ALA A 174 -11.17 1.87 11.83
N GLY A 175 -10.44 1.99 10.70
CA GLY A 175 -10.82 2.84 9.56
C GLY A 175 -10.45 4.31 9.74
N GLU A 176 -9.66 4.65 10.76
CA GLU A 176 -9.24 6.02 11.07
C GLU A 176 -7.92 6.37 10.35
N LEU A 177 -7.86 7.56 9.76
CA LEU A 177 -6.63 8.11 9.20
C LEU A 177 -5.86 8.85 10.30
N VAL A 178 -4.65 8.39 10.60
CA VAL A 178 -3.77 9.00 11.60
C VAL A 178 -2.40 9.32 10.99
N ARG A 179 -1.74 10.36 11.48
CA ARG A 179 -0.34 10.65 11.13
C ARG A 179 0.59 10.15 12.24
N ALA A 180 1.50 9.26 11.88
CA ALA A 180 2.54 8.72 12.77
C ALA A 180 3.87 9.44 12.53
N SER A 181 4.54 9.89 13.60
CA SER A 181 5.84 10.56 13.56
C SER A 181 6.55 10.44 14.92
N GLU A 182 7.75 10.99 15.06
CA GLU A 182 8.46 11.03 16.34
C GLU A 182 7.70 11.78 17.47
N THR A 183 6.79 12.67 17.10
CA THR A 183 6.02 13.48 18.05
C THR A 183 4.55 13.09 18.15
N ASN A 184 4.06 12.27 17.21
CA ASN A 184 2.65 11.89 17.13
C ASN A 184 2.51 10.39 16.86
N HIS A 185 1.67 9.67 17.60
CA HIS A 185 1.54 8.21 17.51
C HIS A 185 2.89 7.48 17.49
N ARG A 186 3.76 7.81 18.46
CA ARG A 186 5.17 7.38 18.50
C ARG A 186 5.37 5.87 18.45
N ASP A 187 4.52 5.11 19.15
CA ASP A 187 4.60 3.65 19.16
C ASP A 187 4.27 3.06 17.79
N LEU A 188 3.25 3.62 17.12
CA LEU A 188 2.92 3.26 15.73
C LEU A 188 4.08 3.61 14.80
N PHE A 189 4.65 4.81 14.92
CA PHE A 189 5.78 5.24 14.10
C PHE A 189 7.00 4.32 14.28
N TRP A 190 7.29 3.93 15.51
CA TRP A 190 8.34 2.96 15.80
C TRP A 190 8.05 1.59 15.14
N ALA A 191 6.82 1.10 15.24
CA ALA A 191 6.40 -0.19 14.69
C ALA A 191 6.48 -0.23 13.15
N LEU A 192 6.16 0.88 12.47
CA LEU A 192 6.25 1.00 11.01
C LEU A 192 7.68 0.95 10.48
N ARG A 193 8.68 1.22 11.32
CA ARG A 193 10.10 1.25 10.94
C ARG A 193 10.75 -0.12 11.07
N GLY A 194 10.32 -1.08 10.22
CA GLY A 194 10.83 -2.45 10.14
C GLY A 194 9.82 -3.53 10.52
N GLY A 195 8.68 -3.18 11.12
CA GLY A 195 7.65 -4.16 11.52
C GLY A 195 6.69 -4.56 10.40
N GLY A 196 6.87 -4.01 9.18
CA GLY A 196 6.03 -4.34 8.02
C GLY A 196 4.63 -3.75 8.09
N GLY A 197 3.70 -4.34 7.33
CA GLY A 197 2.31 -3.88 7.17
C GLY A 197 1.34 -4.33 8.27
N ASN A 198 1.81 -4.74 9.46
CA ASN A 198 0.97 -5.33 10.49
C ASN A 198 0.17 -4.32 11.34
N PHE A 199 0.41 -3.02 11.18
CA PHE A 199 -0.07 -1.99 12.10
C PHE A 199 -1.06 -1.02 11.45
N GLY A 200 -1.43 -1.26 10.20
CA GLY A 200 -2.33 -0.43 9.42
C GLY A 200 -1.84 -0.28 7.98
N ILE A 201 -2.63 0.42 7.16
CA ILE A 201 -2.34 0.67 5.74
C ILE A 201 -1.75 2.06 5.61
N VAL A 202 -0.46 2.13 5.30
CA VAL A 202 0.18 3.43 5.02
C VAL A 202 -0.30 3.93 3.66
N THR A 203 -0.74 5.17 3.61
CA THR A 203 -1.20 5.85 2.38
C THR A 203 -0.19 6.85 1.84
N SER A 204 0.66 7.42 2.70
CA SER A 204 1.78 8.27 2.29
C SER A 204 2.92 8.25 3.30
N PHE A 205 4.13 8.49 2.81
CA PHE A 205 5.38 8.60 3.57
C PHE A 205 5.99 10.00 3.39
N GLU A 206 6.73 10.46 4.37
CA GLU A 206 7.56 11.65 4.28
C GLU A 206 8.99 11.31 4.67
#